data_05079f59f9ee469b4c6d8f711459b4e9
#
_entry.id   05079f59f9ee469b4c6d8f711459b4e9
#
_cell.length_a   1.000
_cell.length_b   1.000
_cell.length_c   1.000
_cell.angle_alpha   90.00
_cell.angle_beta   90.00
_cell.angle_gamma   90.00
#
_symmetry.space_group_name_H-M   'P 1'
#
loop_
_entity.id
_entity.type
_entity.pdbx_description
1 polymer ?
#
loop_
_entity_poly.entity_id
_entity_poly.type
_entity_poly.pdbx_seq_one_letter_code
_entity_poly.pdbx_strand_id
1 'polypeptide(L)'
;MTNRHKYIQPTVLLKLQDLGETGASDLQSLVYQFERIELVYFALELIYNQELSIGYDNFCKRISPQDDGKLLIEHLNRCIYDRSALANYHLVCAQTGIELLKYLFSIPDNGTPWNYEKIANGGVIKSIHILLIVLHINERIINGNAQISKDDDAKDAIAHAAVVSTIENNDYLNYDITTTPFIHLLKSLRLLNYCDKTPSLASHKNALLSEYGCANTKAYISFVLRLLSNNLDGEHNYCRLVYDTSNPIPKAIDKISISLDEVIAIENNKDYKVFRARPLIKLNSNQFVVICIPFLMDKLYNSLAFDLTDVSGNGNRIREIISSQFTEPLLLYPLLHSIVEPRSPIHLSGEDCKAIKPDRAPDYYVRNWNDVFLFELKDYSLRADIKSSPQFDELIEYLRTQFVTKSNGKDGAIKQLVHNIKAILDNKFVWDKSLRKPRKIYPVLVLGNSAYMTLGVPYILNKLFKEELLKDGILDRRITDLIVIDIDTLLLYKGDFGRGVYKFKKVIDDYLAHINKDYSRSLSIELRLYAFMQTLPMYLKAYYPTTADNIVKELKNENIWND
;
A
#
# COMPACT_ATOMS: atom_id res chain seq x y z
N MET A 1 7.58 25.34 -10.00
CA MET A 1 6.62 24.90 -8.97
C MET A 1 7.38 23.96 -8.05
N THR A 2 7.70 24.42 -6.86
CA THR A 2 8.49 23.67 -5.87
C THR A 2 7.61 22.56 -5.29
N ASN A 3 7.88 21.31 -5.71
CA ASN A 3 7.32 20.13 -5.05
C ASN A 3 7.81 20.12 -3.60
N ARG A 4 7.04 20.72 -2.69
CA ARG A 4 7.22 20.48 -1.26
C ARG A 4 6.90 19.01 -1.03
N HIS A 5 7.93 18.24 -0.69
CA HIS A 5 7.80 16.84 -0.28
C HIS A 5 6.76 16.77 0.84
N LYS A 6 5.58 16.20 0.53
CA LYS A 6 4.59 15.84 1.55
C LYS A 6 5.15 14.61 2.27
N TYR A 7 5.95 14.83 3.30
CA TYR A 7 6.19 13.78 4.30
C TYR A 7 4.83 13.43 4.92
N ILE A 8 4.62 12.16 5.22
CA ILE A 8 3.47 11.73 6.00
C ILE A 8 3.62 12.39 7.36
N GLN A 9 2.90 13.48 7.59
CA GLN A 9 2.76 14.03 8.93
C GLN A 9 1.81 13.10 9.68
N PRO A 10 2.11 12.72 10.92
CA PRO A 10 1.14 12.02 11.74
C PRO A 10 -0.07 12.92 11.89
N THR A 11 -1.15 12.51 11.27
CA THR A 11 -2.41 13.21 11.36
C THR A 11 -3.03 12.83 12.70
N VAL A 12 -3.04 13.75 13.63
CA VAL A 12 -3.82 13.58 14.87
C VAL A 12 -5.25 13.97 14.54
N LEU A 13 -6.12 12.95 14.44
CA LEU A 13 -7.55 13.17 14.17
C LEU A 13 -8.28 13.60 15.44
N LEU A 14 -9.17 14.58 15.29
CA LEU A 14 -10.08 14.98 16.36
C LEU A 14 -11.13 13.90 16.57
N LYS A 15 -11.45 13.56 17.83
CA LYS A 15 -12.48 12.59 18.22
C LYS A 15 -13.48 13.21 19.22
N LEU A 16 -14.60 12.53 19.46
CA LEU A 16 -15.66 13.01 20.38
C LEU A 16 -15.13 13.38 21.77
N GLN A 17 -14.29 12.54 22.35
CA GLN A 17 -13.71 12.78 23.68
C GLN A 17 -12.90 14.08 23.77
N ASP A 18 -12.33 14.54 22.66
CA ASP A 18 -11.56 15.79 22.63
C ASP A 18 -12.46 17.03 22.74
N LEU A 19 -13.75 16.88 22.43
CA LEU A 19 -14.76 17.92 22.59
C LEU A 19 -15.48 17.88 23.95
N GLY A 20 -15.13 16.92 24.82
CA GLY A 20 -15.80 16.74 26.12
C GLY A 20 -17.21 16.11 26.03
N GLU A 21 -17.61 15.65 24.86
CA GLU A 21 -18.89 14.99 24.62
C GLU A 21 -18.83 13.53 25.07
N THR A 22 -19.43 13.22 26.21
CA THR A 22 -19.52 11.86 26.77
C THR A 22 -20.98 11.38 26.78
N GLY A 23 -21.59 11.24 25.65
CA GLY A 23 -22.99 10.79 25.60
C GLY A 23 -23.68 11.15 24.28
N ALA A 24 -22.87 11.30 23.24
CA ALA A 24 -23.38 11.55 21.91
C ALA A 24 -24.31 10.40 21.45
N SER A 25 -25.27 10.77 20.63
CA SER A 25 -26.15 9.84 19.92
C SER A 25 -25.33 8.70 19.32
N ASP A 26 -25.87 7.49 19.34
CA ASP A 26 -25.27 6.34 18.66
C ASP A 26 -25.03 6.67 17.18
N LEU A 27 -23.84 6.30 16.66
CA LEU A 27 -23.45 6.56 15.27
C LEU A 27 -24.51 6.09 14.26
N GLN A 28 -25.14 4.94 14.52
CA GLN A 28 -26.18 4.39 13.65
C GLN A 28 -27.41 5.31 13.60
N SER A 29 -27.83 5.83 14.75
CA SER A 29 -28.94 6.77 14.86
C SER A 29 -28.66 8.10 14.13
N LEU A 30 -27.42 8.57 14.14
CA LEU A 30 -27.00 9.75 13.38
C LEU A 30 -27.03 9.50 11.87
N VAL A 31 -26.48 8.35 11.43
CA VAL A 31 -26.44 7.98 10.02
C VAL A 31 -27.82 7.80 9.44
N TYR A 32 -28.77 7.22 10.19
CA TYR A 32 -30.15 7.00 9.73
C TYR A 32 -30.98 8.27 9.56
N GLN A 33 -30.44 9.44 9.92
CA GLN A 33 -31.07 10.73 9.62
C GLN A 33 -30.80 11.22 8.19
N PHE A 34 -29.93 10.52 7.44
CA PHE A 34 -29.56 10.85 6.08
C PHE A 34 -29.92 9.70 5.13
N GLU A 35 -30.22 10.01 3.87
CA GLU A 35 -30.16 8.98 2.82
C GLU A 35 -28.73 8.46 2.67
N ARG A 36 -28.57 7.15 2.50
CA ARG A 36 -27.24 6.56 2.30
C ARG A 36 -26.46 7.24 1.17
N ILE A 37 -27.12 7.57 0.07
CA ILE A 37 -26.51 8.22 -1.08
C ILE A 37 -25.90 9.60 -0.72
N GLU A 38 -26.51 10.38 0.17
CA GLU A 38 -25.96 11.67 0.63
C GLU A 38 -24.63 11.45 1.35
N LEU A 39 -24.58 10.48 2.26
CA LEU A 39 -23.35 10.16 3.02
C LEU A 39 -22.30 9.48 2.15
N VAL A 40 -22.70 8.72 1.13
CA VAL A 40 -21.76 8.17 0.12
C VAL A 40 -21.09 9.31 -0.64
N TYR A 41 -21.83 10.29 -1.13
CA TYR A 41 -21.24 11.45 -1.79
C TYR A 41 -20.33 12.23 -0.86
N PHE A 42 -20.72 12.44 0.38
CA PHE A 42 -19.89 13.12 1.37
C PHE A 42 -18.58 12.34 1.61
N ALA A 43 -18.65 11.02 1.79
CA ALA A 43 -17.48 10.18 1.97
C ALA A 43 -16.53 10.23 0.76
N LEU A 44 -17.07 10.22 -0.47
CA LEU A 44 -16.29 10.37 -1.69
C LEU A 44 -15.59 11.73 -1.78
N GLU A 45 -16.26 12.82 -1.36
CA GLU A 45 -15.62 14.12 -1.27
C GLU A 45 -14.42 14.12 -0.31
N LEU A 46 -14.53 13.44 0.84
CA LEU A 46 -13.41 13.30 1.79
C LEU A 46 -12.25 12.50 1.19
N ILE A 47 -12.55 11.46 0.38
CA ILE A 47 -11.53 10.62 -0.26
C ILE A 47 -10.76 11.37 -1.34
N TYR A 48 -11.47 12.10 -2.20
CA TYR A 48 -10.88 12.72 -3.39
C TYR A 48 -10.35 14.13 -3.16
N ASN A 49 -10.92 14.86 -2.21
CA ASN A 49 -10.54 16.24 -1.95
C ASN A 49 -9.40 16.34 -0.92
N GLN A 50 -8.17 16.28 -1.42
CA GLN A 50 -6.99 16.41 -0.56
C GLN A 50 -6.90 17.77 0.15
N GLU A 51 -7.57 18.81 -0.34
CA GLU A 51 -7.62 20.12 0.32
C GLU A 51 -8.46 20.09 1.60
N LEU A 52 -9.49 19.23 1.68
CA LEU A 52 -10.26 18.99 2.89
C LEU A 52 -9.42 18.32 4.00
N SER A 53 -8.45 17.51 3.62
CA SER A 53 -7.55 16.88 4.59
C SER A 53 -6.54 17.86 5.22
N ILE A 54 -6.43 19.09 4.69
CA ILE A 54 -5.35 20.02 5.03
C ILE A 54 -5.78 21.06 6.09
N GLY A 55 -7.07 21.19 6.38
CA GLY A 55 -7.44 22.21 7.34
C GLY A 55 -8.90 22.18 7.80
N TYR A 56 -9.01 22.22 9.09
CA TYR A 56 -10.22 22.45 9.85
C TYR A 56 -11.10 23.60 9.28
N ASP A 57 -10.50 24.74 8.94
CA ASP A 57 -11.23 25.88 8.39
C ASP A 57 -11.92 25.59 7.06
N ASN A 58 -11.28 24.80 6.18
CA ASN A 58 -11.85 24.45 4.89
C ASN A 58 -13.02 23.46 5.03
N PHE A 59 -12.91 22.51 5.96
CA PHE A 59 -13.99 21.58 6.27
C PHE A 59 -15.22 22.32 6.82
N CYS A 60 -15.02 23.20 7.81
CA CYS A 60 -16.11 23.95 8.43
C CYS A 60 -16.81 24.90 7.44
N LYS A 61 -16.06 25.56 6.56
CA LYS A 61 -16.63 26.42 5.49
C LYS A 61 -17.48 25.62 4.48
N ARG A 62 -17.19 24.36 4.29
CA ARG A 62 -17.90 23.50 3.33
C ARG A 62 -19.14 22.86 3.92
N ILE A 63 -19.11 22.47 5.20
CA ILE A 63 -20.28 21.92 5.91
C ILE A 63 -21.33 23.00 6.10
N SER A 64 -20.91 24.23 6.33
CA SER A 64 -21.85 25.33 6.61
C SER A 64 -21.39 26.63 5.94
N PRO A 65 -21.82 26.86 4.70
CA PRO A 65 -21.49 28.07 3.95
C PRO A 65 -22.20 29.34 4.47
N GLN A 66 -23.10 29.25 5.47
CA GLN A 66 -23.90 30.36 6.01
C GLN A 66 -23.57 30.63 7.49
N ASP A 67 -24.21 31.66 8.08
CA ASP A 67 -23.92 32.17 9.44
C ASP A 67 -23.94 31.11 10.55
N ASP A 68 -24.64 30.03 10.36
CA ASP A 68 -24.73 28.89 11.27
C ASP A 68 -23.39 28.12 11.39
N GLY A 69 -22.57 28.12 10.34
CA GLY A 69 -21.22 27.57 10.40
C GLY A 69 -20.28 28.36 11.30
N LYS A 70 -20.52 29.66 11.49
CA LYS A 70 -19.72 30.45 12.42
C LYS A 70 -19.89 29.97 13.85
N LEU A 71 -21.12 29.67 14.29
CA LEU A 71 -21.38 29.16 15.64
C LEU A 71 -20.71 27.80 15.87
N LEU A 72 -20.77 26.90 14.88
CA LEU A 72 -20.07 25.63 14.94
C LEU A 72 -18.56 25.82 14.98
N ILE A 73 -18.01 26.66 14.11
CA ILE A 73 -16.59 27.02 14.07
C ILE A 73 -16.16 27.68 15.38
N GLU A 74 -16.97 28.59 15.95
CA GLU A 74 -16.66 29.22 17.21
C GLU A 74 -16.70 28.25 18.39
N HIS A 75 -17.63 27.30 18.38
CA HIS A 75 -17.68 26.24 19.40
C HIS A 75 -16.46 25.32 19.30
N LEU A 76 -16.14 24.86 18.11
CA LEU A 76 -14.98 24.00 17.86
C LEU A 76 -13.67 24.76 18.14
N ASN A 77 -13.57 26.01 17.76
CA ASN A 77 -12.40 26.86 18.08
C ASN A 77 -12.23 27.02 19.60
N ARG A 78 -13.31 27.19 20.36
CA ARG A 78 -13.23 27.21 21.82
C ARG A 78 -12.72 25.89 22.38
N CYS A 79 -13.23 24.76 21.91
CA CYS A 79 -12.79 23.42 22.34
C CYS A 79 -11.31 23.17 21.98
N ILE A 80 -10.85 23.67 20.83
CA ILE A 80 -9.47 23.48 20.35
C ILE A 80 -8.51 24.48 20.99
N TYR A 81 -8.92 25.74 21.21
CA TYR A 81 -8.05 26.82 21.71
C TYR A 81 -7.62 26.62 23.16
N ASP A 82 -8.46 25.99 23.99
CA ASP A 82 -8.13 25.66 25.38
C ASP A 82 -7.06 24.55 25.52
N ARG A 83 -6.66 23.94 24.40
CA ARG A 83 -5.64 22.89 24.36
C ARG A 83 -4.54 23.28 23.38
N SER A 84 -3.64 24.18 23.79
CA SER A 84 -2.57 24.77 22.97
C SER A 84 -1.64 23.79 22.23
N ALA A 85 -1.76 22.48 22.48
CA ALA A 85 -1.06 21.42 21.75
C ALA A 85 -1.75 21.03 20.41
N LEU A 86 -2.94 21.55 20.11
CA LEU A 86 -3.84 21.06 19.08
C LEU A 86 -3.76 21.77 17.72
N ALA A 87 -2.83 22.71 17.55
CA ALA A 87 -2.67 23.46 16.29
C ALA A 87 -2.42 22.57 15.04
N ASN A 88 -2.17 21.27 15.23
CA ASN A 88 -1.90 20.30 14.17
C ASN A 88 -2.97 19.20 14.02
N TYR A 89 -4.15 19.36 14.64
CA TYR A 89 -5.23 18.39 14.49
C TYR A 89 -5.90 18.54 13.12
N HIS A 90 -6.10 17.40 12.47
CA HIS A 90 -6.93 17.29 11.28
C HIS A 90 -8.31 16.79 11.67
N LEU A 91 -9.35 17.44 11.15
CA LEU A 91 -10.72 17.00 11.39
C LEU A 91 -11.06 15.79 10.51
N VAL A 92 -10.52 15.75 9.31
CA VAL A 92 -10.77 14.68 8.32
C VAL A 92 -9.52 14.32 7.55
N CYS A 93 -9.48 13.10 7.06
CA CYS A 93 -8.51 12.62 6.08
C CYS A 93 -9.19 11.65 5.10
N ALA A 94 -8.48 11.21 4.07
CA ALA A 94 -9.04 10.25 3.11
C ALA A 94 -9.50 8.94 3.79
N GLN A 95 -8.80 8.50 4.82
CA GLN A 95 -9.18 7.35 5.63
C GLN A 95 -10.55 7.53 6.30
N THR A 96 -10.86 8.74 6.79
CA THR A 96 -12.19 9.05 7.36
C THR A 96 -13.30 8.77 6.35
N GLY A 97 -13.10 9.15 5.08
CA GLY A 97 -14.08 8.89 4.01
C GLY A 97 -14.27 7.40 3.74
N ILE A 98 -13.18 6.61 3.68
CA ILE A 98 -13.28 5.17 3.41
C ILE A 98 -13.86 4.40 4.59
N GLU A 99 -13.48 4.73 5.81
CA GLU A 99 -14.07 4.13 7.00
C GLU A 99 -15.55 4.49 7.13
N LEU A 100 -15.94 5.69 6.72
CA LEU A 100 -17.36 6.05 6.62
C LEU A 100 -18.08 5.17 5.60
N LEU A 101 -17.52 4.97 4.39
CA LEU A 101 -18.10 4.04 3.40
C LEU A 101 -18.19 2.61 3.97
N LYS A 102 -17.12 2.11 4.58
CA LYS A 102 -17.08 0.78 5.20
C LYS A 102 -18.18 0.62 6.25
N TYR A 103 -18.39 1.65 7.07
CA TYR A 103 -19.49 1.66 8.04
C TYR A 103 -20.86 1.70 7.38
N LEU A 104 -21.10 2.59 6.41
CA LEU A 104 -22.37 2.71 5.69
C LEU A 104 -22.80 1.39 5.06
N PHE A 105 -21.86 0.69 4.42
CA PHE A 105 -22.14 -0.62 3.84
C PHE A 105 -22.22 -1.76 4.87
N SER A 106 -21.90 -1.54 6.14
CA SER A 106 -22.03 -2.57 7.18
C SER A 106 -23.40 -2.63 7.86
N ILE A 107 -24.23 -1.63 7.63
CA ILE A 107 -25.58 -1.53 8.21
C ILE A 107 -26.64 -1.51 7.09
N PRO A 108 -27.90 -1.92 7.36
CA PRO A 108 -28.99 -1.75 6.40
C PRO A 108 -29.22 -0.27 6.04
N ASP A 109 -29.73 -0.02 4.82
CA ASP A 109 -30.15 1.32 4.41
C ASP A 109 -31.56 1.60 4.95
N ASN A 110 -31.63 2.29 6.07
CA ASN A 110 -32.87 2.73 6.69
C ASN A 110 -32.91 4.27 6.84
N GLY A 111 -32.06 4.96 6.09
CA GLY A 111 -31.96 6.41 6.13
C GLY A 111 -33.21 7.09 5.59
N THR A 112 -33.56 8.22 6.16
CA THR A 112 -34.66 9.06 5.72
C THR A 112 -34.16 10.38 5.19
N PRO A 113 -34.81 10.94 4.12
CA PRO A 113 -34.43 12.25 3.62
C PRO A 113 -34.46 13.31 4.72
N TRP A 114 -33.46 14.15 4.76
CA TRP A 114 -33.43 15.28 5.69
C TRP A 114 -34.54 16.29 5.37
N ASN A 115 -35.42 16.53 6.30
CA ASN A 115 -36.55 17.44 6.11
C ASN A 115 -36.28 18.81 6.75
N TYR A 116 -35.83 19.77 5.94
CA TYR A 116 -35.52 21.14 6.37
C TYR A 116 -36.78 21.93 6.86
N GLU A 117 -37.96 21.60 6.35
CA GLU A 117 -39.17 22.36 6.66
C GLU A 117 -39.71 22.08 8.07
N LYS A 118 -39.36 20.94 8.63
CA LYS A 118 -39.84 20.50 9.95
C LYS A 118 -38.99 20.97 11.12
N ILE A 119 -37.77 21.45 10.88
CA ILE A 119 -36.80 21.78 11.94
C ILE A 119 -36.36 23.23 11.79
N ALA A 120 -36.75 24.08 12.74
CA ALA A 120 -36.18 25.41 12.85
C ALA A 120 -34.67 25.29 12.99
N ASN A 121 -33.89 25.98 12.16
CA ASN A 121 -32.43 25.86 12.06
C ASN A 121 -31.93 24.51 11.52
N GLY A 122 -32.67 23.88 10.61
CA GLY A 122 -32.34 22.55 10.04
C GLY A 122 -30.95 22.44 9.45
N GLY A 123 -30.42 23.51 8.86
CA GLY A 123 -29.05 23.54 8.30
C GLY A 123 -27.96 23.38 9.36
N VAL A 124 -28.08 24.05 10.51
CA VAL A 124 -27.14 23.93 11.64
C VAL A 124 -27.12 22.53 12.20
N ILE A 125 -28.32 21.98 12.43
CA ILE A 125 -28.48 20.64 13.02
C ILE A 125 -27.90 19.58 12.08
N LYS A 126 -28.15 19.70 10.76
CA LYS A 126 -27.56 18.83 9.75
C LYS A 126 -26.02 18.86 9.79
N SER A 127 -25.43 20.05 9.88
CA SER A 127 -23.98 20.25 9.95
C SER A 127 -23.39 19.67 11.23
N ILE A 128 -24.06 19.82 12.37
CA ILE A 128 -23.64 19.21 13.64
C ILE A 128 -23.67 17.68 13.54
N HIS A 129 -24.72 17.08 12.96
CA HIS A 129 -24.82 15.63 12.82
C HIS A 129 -23.72 15.08 11.90
N ILE A 130 -23.41 15.75 10.78
CA ILE A 130 -22.29 15.36 9.90
C ILE A 130 -20.96 15.44 10.68
N LEU A 131 -20.75 16.48 11.46
CA LEU A 131 -19.56 16.59 12.30
C LEU A 131 -19.48 15.44 13.32
N LEU A 132 -20.56 15.13 14.01
CA LEU A 132 -20.60 14.03 14.98
C LEU A 132 -20.33 12.68 14.30
N ILE A 133 -20.87 12.43 13.09
CA ILE A 133 -20.55 11.24 12.29
C ILE A 133 -19.04 11.17 12.03
N VAL A 134 -18.43 12.26 11.58
CA VAL A 134 -16.99 12.33 11.33
C VAL A 134 -16.17 12.01 12.58
N LEU A 135 -16.52 12.61 13.72
CA LEU A 135 -15.84 12.38 15.00
C LEU A 135 -15.96 10.93 15.49
N HIS A 136 -17.12 10.32 15.32
CA HIS A 136 -17.32 8.89 15.61
C HIS A 136 -16.47 7.99 14.71
N ILE A 137 -16.37 8.31 13.42
CA ILE A 137 -15.53 7.55 12.49
C ILE A 137 -14.05 7.73 12.87
N ASN A 138 -13.61 8.95 13.17
CA ASN A 138 -12.25 9.21 13.64
C ASN A 138 -11.92 8.45 14.93
N GLU A 139 -12.87 8.36 15.86
CA GLU A 139 -12.70 7.59 17.09
C GLU A 139 -12.51 6.10 16.79
N ARG A 140 -13.22 5.55 15.82
CA ARG A 140 -13.02 4.14 15.37
C ARG A 140 -11.64 3.95 14.76
N ILE A 141 -11.16 4.90 13.96
CA ILE A 141 -9.80 4.87 13.38
C ILE A 141 -8.77 4.88 14.50
N ILE A 142 -8.90 5.80 15.47
CA ILE A 142 -7.92 5.98 16.55
C ILE A 142 -7.95 4.80 17.54
N ASN A 143 -9.13 4.30 17.89
CA ASN A 143 -9.27 3.16 18.81
C ASN A 143 -8.85 1.83 18.17
N GLY A 144 -8.81 1.77 16.84
CA GLY A 144 -8.18 0.69 16.09
C GLY A 144 -6.64 0.75 16.11
N ASN A 145 -6.05 1.87 16.54
CA ASN A 145 -4.60 2.05 16.58
C ASN A 145 -4.01 1.45 17.87
N ALA A 146 -2.77 0.99 17.76
CA ALA A 146 -2.08 0.20 18.77
C ALA A 146 -2.02 0.84 20.16
N GLN A 147 -2.19 0.02 21.18
CA GLN A 147 -1.72 0.33 22.51
C GLN A 147 -0.19 0.15 22.52
N ILE A 148 0.54 1.24 22.69
CA ILE A 148 2.00 1.23 22.79
C ILE A 148 2.37 0.58 24.14
N SER A 149 3.24 -0.44 24.11
CA SER A 149 3.78 -1.03 25.33
C SER A 149 4.64 0.00 26.09
N LYS A 150 4.50 0.06 27.42
CA LYS A 150 5.30 0.96 28.26
C LYS A 150 6.78 0.55 28.35
N ASP A 151 7.10 -0.68 27.95
CA ASP A 151 8.44 -1.26 28.04
C ASP A 151 9.24 -1.12 26.73
N ASP A 152 8.64 -0.55 25.67
CA ASP A 152 9.33 -0.35 24.39
C ASP A 152 10.37 0.79 24.47
N ASP A 153 11.53 0.59 23.80
CA ASP A 153 12.42 1.71 23.48
C ASP A 153 11.63 2.78 22.69
N ALA A 154 11.95 4.04 22.90
CA ALA A 154 11.23 5.16 22.27
C ALA A 154 11.15 5.05 20.73
N LYS A 155 12.19 4.50 20.08
CA LYS A 155 12.18 4.25 18.61
C LYS A 155 11.22 3.13 18.24
N ASP A 156 11.20 2.05 19.01
CA ASP A 156 10.27 0.94 18.79
C ASP A 156 8.83 1.41 18.96
N ALA A 157 8.53 2.13 20.04
CA ALA A 157 7.19 2.68 20.28
C ALA A 157 6.70 3.58 19.12
N ILE A 158 7.58 4.44 18.60
CA ILE A 158 7.26 5.30 17.44
C ILE A 158 7.03 4.45 16.19
N ALA A 159 7.88 3.46 15.92
CA ALA A 159 7.74 2.58 14.76
C ALA A 159 6.46 1.74 14.84
N HIS A 160 6.12 1.22 16.02
CA HIS A 160 4.88 0.48 16.27
C HIS A 160 3.65 1.33 15.98
N ALA A 161 3.59 2.54 16.53
CA ALA A 161 2.50 3.48 16.28
C ALA A 161 2.38 3.83 14.80
N ALA A 162 3.51 4.09 14.13
CA ALA A 162 3.53 4.43 12.71
C ALA A 162 3.01 3.28 11.84
N VAL A 163 3.46 2.05 12.10
CA VAL A 163 3.02 0.88 11.32
C VAL A 163 1.53 0.64 11.48
N VAL A 164 1.02 0.55 12.70
CA VAL A 164 -0.40 0.22 12.93
C VAL A 164 -1.31 1.29 12.36
N SER A 165 -0.91 2.57 12.45
CA SER A 165 -1.73 3.66 11.90
C SER A 165 -1.73 3.76 10.37
N THR A 166 -0.75 3.14 9.69
CA THR A 166 -0.58 3.34 8.24
C THR A 166 -0.71 2.08 7.41
N ILE A 167 -0.59 0.88 8.00
CA ILE A 167 -0.46 -0.38 7.25
C ILE A 167 -1.72 -0.74 6.45
N GLU A 168 -2.92 -0.48 6.97
CA GLU A 168 -4.18 -0.71 6.26
C GLU A 168 -4.37 0.27 5.10
N ASN A 169 -3.82 1.48 5.24
CA ASN A 169 -3.96 2.57 4.27
C ASN A 169 -2.70 2.79 3.41
N ASN A 170 -1.77 1.86 3.44
CA ASN A 170 -0.49 1.99 2.75
C ASN A 170 -0.63 2.35 1.26
N ASP A 171 -1.62 1.82 0.58
CA ASP A 171 -1.85 2.05 -0.85
C ASP A 171 -2.24 3.50 -1.14
N TYR A 172 -3.03 4.12 -0.26
CA TYR A 172 -3.37 5.53 -0.37
C TYR A 172 -2.17 6.45 -0.21
N LEU A 173 -1.26 6.06 0.67
CA LEU A 173 -0.10 6.85 1.01
C LEU A 173 1.01 6.71 -0.03
N ASN A 174 1.14 5.55 -0.64
CA ASN A 174 2.28 5.18 -1.47
C ASN A 174 1.96 5.06 -2.96
N TYR A 175 0.69 4.83 -3.36
CA TYR A 175 0.36 4.79 -4.77
C TYR A 175 0.49 6.17 -5.42
N ASP A 176 1.35 6.24 -6.41
CA ASP A 176 1.55 7.44 -7.23
C ASP A 176 0.77 7.28 -8.54
N ILE A 177 -0.26 8.10 -8.73
CA ILE A 177 -1.13 8.04 -9.91
C ILE A 177 -0.37 8.30 -11.23
N THR A 178 0.83 8.86 -11.15
CA THR A 178 1.65 9.16 -12.34
C THR A 178 2.58 8.02 -12.74
N THR A 179 2.89 7.09 -11.84
CA THR A 179 3.86 6.01 -12.07
C THR A 179 3.27 4.62 -11.84
N THR A 180 2.49 4.43 -10.78
CA THR A 180 1.93 3.12 -10.40
C THR A 180 1.09 2.46 -11.50
N PRO A 181 0.22 3.18 -12.26
CA PRO A 181 -0.55 2.54 -13.33
C PRO A 181 0.33 1.91 -14.41
N PHE A 182 1.45 2.54 -14.76
CA PHE A 182 2.37 2.01 -15.76
C PHE A 182 3.12 0.77 -15.27
N ILE A 183 3.49 0.74 -13.98
CA ILE A 183 4.11 -0.43 -13.34
C ILE A 183 3.14 -1.61 -13.35
N HIS A 184 1.91 -1.37 -12.88
CA HIS A 184 0.87 -2.39 -12.85
C HIS A 184 0.49 -2.87 -14.25
N LEU A 185 0.42 -1.98 -15.22
CA LEU A 185 0.18 -2.33 -16.63
C LEU A 185 1.28 -3.26 -17.15
N LEU A 186 2.55 -2.91 -16.96
CA LEU A 186 3.67 -3.74 -17.40
C LEU A 186 3.63 -5.14 -16.77
N LYS A 187 3.40 -5.21 -15.46
CA LYS A 187 3.27 -6.49 -14.74
C LYS A 187 2.08 -7.30 -15.22
N SER A 188 0.92 -6.65 -15.48
CA SER A 188 -0.26 -7.30 -16.05
C SER A 188 0.01 -7.95 -17.38
N LEU A 189 0.59 -7.18 -18.30
CA LEU A 189 0.87 -7.64 -19.66
C LEU A 189 1.79 -8.85 -19.63
N ARG A 190 2.84 -8.80 -18.82
CA ARG A 190 3.76 -9.93 -18.65
C ARG A 190 3.08 -11.14 -18.03
N LEU A 191 2.23 -10.95 -17.00
CA LEU A 191 1.49 -12.04 -16.36
C LEU A 191 0.50 -12.69 -17.33
N LEU A 192 -0.30 -11.90 -18.05
CA LEU A 192 -1.29 -12.43 -18.99
C LEU A 192 -0.64 -13.13 -20.17
N ASN A 193 0.49 -12.62 -20.67
CA ASN A 193 1.32 -13.32 -21.68
C ASN A 193 1.91 -14.63 -21.15
N TYR A 194 2.33 -14.66 -19.90
CA TYR A 194 2.79 -15.89 -19.25
C TYR A 194 1.66 -16.92 -19.13
N CYS A 195 0.45 -16.46 -18.76
CA CYS A 195 -0.73 -17.33 -18.72
C CYS A 195 -1.04 -17.95 -20.08
N ASP A 196 -0.90 -17.22 -21.19
CA ASP A 196 -1.09 -17.75 -22.55
C ASP A 196 -0.13 -18.88 -22.89
N LYS A 197 1.12 -18.76 -22.43
CA LYS A 197 2.18 -19.74 -22.71
C LYS A 197 2.16 -20.93 -21.75
N THR A 198 1.34 -20.88 -20.69
CA THR A 198 1.29 -21.89 -19.64
C THR A 198 -0.07 -22.59 -19.66
N PRO A 199 -0.19 -23.83 -20.19
CA PRO A 199 -1.48 -24.50 -20.39
C PRO A 199 -2.35 -24.57 -19.14
N SER A 200 -1.75 -24.77 -17.96
CA SER A 200 -2.46 -24.80 -16.67
C SER A 200 -3.05 -23.45 -16.25
N LEU A 201 -2.57 -22.33 -16.79
CA LEU A 201 -3.04 -20.98 -16.48
C LEU A 201 -3.92 -20.39 -17.60
N ALA A 202 -3.77 -20.87 -18.84
CA ALA A 202 -4.54 -20.34 -19.98
C ALA A 202 -6.06 -20.51 -19.78
N SER A 203 -6.50 -21.66 -19.23
CA SER A 203 -7.92 -21.89 -18.91
C SER A 203 -8.45 -20.91 -17.87
N HIS A 204 -7.66 -20.60 -16.83
CA HIS A 204 -8.05 -19.66 -15.78
C HIS A 204 -8.11 -18.22 -16.31
N LYS A 205 -7.15 -17.82 -17.15
CA LYS A 205 -7.22 -16.53 -17.85
C LYS A 205 -8.48 -16.42 -18.71
N ASN A 206 -8.80 -17.43 -19.51
CA ASN A 206 -9.99 -17.43 -20.36
C ASN A 206 -11.29 -17.37 -19.54
N ALA A 207 -11.36 -18.08 -18.42
CA ALA A 207 -12.49 -18.00 -17.50
C ALA A 207 -12.63 -16.59 -16.91
N LEU A 208 -11.52 -15.98 -16.47
CA LEU A 208 -11.50 -14.60 -15.99
C LEU A 208 -12.03 -13.63 -17.06
N LEU A 209 -11.50 -13.68 -18.29
CA LEU A 209 -11.95 -12.82 -19.37
C LEU A 209 -13.45 -12.99 -19.68
N SER A 210 -13.95 -14.22 -19.63
CA SER A 210 -15.39 -14.52 -19.80
C SER A 210 -16.24 -13.92 -18.67
N GLU A 211 -15.75 -13.97 -17.42
CA GLU A 211 -16.44 -13.35 -16.30
C GLU A 211 -16.54 -11.82 -16.42
N TYR A 212 -15.51 -11.19 -16.97
CA TYR A 212 -15.54 -9.75 -17.27
C TYR A 212 -16.27 -9.43 -18.59
N GLY A 213 -16.70 -10.43 -19.37
CA GLY A 213 -17.27 -10.22 -20.70
C GLY A 213 -16.28 -9.65 -21.70
N CYS A 214 -14.99 -9.89 -21.51
CA CYS A 214 -13.91 -9.41 -22.37
C CYS A 214 -13.50 -10.51 -23.37
N ALA A 215 -13.42 -10.18 -24.65
CA ALA A 215 -13.06 -11.14 -25.70
C ALA A 215 -11.60 -11.61 -25.61
N ASN A 216 -10.70 -10.75 -25.11
CA ASN A 216 -9.27 -11.02 -25.04
C ASN A 216 -8.59 -10.11 -24.00
N THR A 217 -7.29 -10.31 -23.81
CA THR A 217 -6.43 -9.51 -22.90
C THR A 217 -6.50 -8.01 -23.22
N LYS A 218 -6.45 -7.63 -24.51
CA LYS A 218 -6.51 -6.23 -24.95
C LYS A 218 -7.83 -5.56 -24.53
N ALA A 219 -8.95 -6.27 -24.67
CA ALA A 219 -10.26 -5.78 -24.26
C ALA A 219 -10.32 -5.53 -22.74
N TYR A 220 -9.79 -6.46 -21.93
CA TYR A 220 -9.71 -6.31 -20.48
C TYR A 220 -8.84 -5.12 -20.05
N ILE A 221 -7.62 -5.02 -20.58
CA ILE A 221 -6.70 -3.92 -20.27
C ILE A 221 -7.30 -2.58 -20.71
N SER A 222 -7.86 -2.52 -21.93
CA SER A 222 -8.50 -1.31 -22.42
C SER A 222 -9.69 -0.88 -21.57
N PHE A 223 -10.45 -1.85 -21.05
CA PHE A 223 -11.55 -1.58 -20.11
C PHE A 223 -11.03 -0.90 -18.83
N VAL A 224 -10.04 -1.47 -18.17
CA VAL A 224 -9.49 -0.90 -16.92
C VAL A 224 -8.83 0.46 -17.17
N LEU A 225 -8.06 0.62 -18.26
CA LEU A 225 -7.42 1.89 -18.61
C LEU A 225 -8.44 2.99 -18.91
N ARG A 226 -9.57 2.67 -19.56
CA ARG A 226 -10.66 3.65 -19.79
C ARG A 226 -11.26 4.12 -18.48
N LEU A 227 -11.44 3.23 -17.50
CA LEU A 227 -11.92 3.62 -16.18
C LEU A 227 -10.92 4.55 -15.47
N LEU A 228 -9.63 4.27 -15.58
CA LEU A 228 -8.57 5.10 -14.98
C LEU A 228 -8.39 6.45 -15.71
N SER A 229 -8.68 6.51 -17.01
CA SER A 229 -8.57 7.74 -17.82
C SER A 229 -9.81 8.61 -17.78
N ASN A 230 -10.93 8.13 -17.24
CA ASN A 230 -12.10 8.95 -17.03
C ASN A 230 -11.73 10.08 -16.08
N ASN A 231 -11.94 11.29 -16.56
CA ASN A 231 -11.68 12.49 -15.77
C ASN A 231 -12.63 12.55 -14.57
N LEU A 232 -12.17 13.25 -13.53
CA LEU A 232 -13.03 13.68 -12.46
C LEU A 232 -14.20 14.48 -13.04
N ASP A 233 -15.40 14.30 -12.48
CA ASP A 233 -16.56 15.11 -12.84
C ASP A 233 -16.23 16.60 -12.60
N GLY A 234 -16.50 17.45 -13.61
CA GLY A 234 -16.25 18.88 -13.49
C GLY A 234 -17.07 19.58 -12.40
N GLU A 235 -18.17 18.97 -11.95
CA GLU A 235 -19.02 19.47 -10.87
C GLU A 235 -18.59 18.93 -9.50
N HIS A 236 -17.94 17.75 -9.47
CA HIS A 236 -17.52 17.04 -8.26
C HIS A 236 -16.06 16.62 -8.35
N ASN A 237 -15.40 16.53 -7.21
CA ASN A 237 -13.99 16.12 -7.16
C ASN A 237 -13.78 14.60 -7.23
N TYR A 238 -14.81 13.80 -7.53
CA TYR A 238 -14.75 12.35 -7.64
C TYR A 238 -15.12 11.85 -9.05
N CYS A 239 -14.64 10.66 -9.39
CA CYS A 239 -14.87 10.04 -10.69
C CYS A 239 -16.27 9.42 -10.76
N ARG A 240 -17.10 9.92 -11.68
CA ARG A 240 -18.47 9.45 -11.94
C ARG A 240 -18.57 8.88 -13.36
N LEU A 241 -19.19 7.72 -13.47
CA LEU A 241 -19.45 7.04 -14.74
C LEU A 241 -20.96 7.06 -15.00
N VAL A 242 -21.35 7.57 -16.15
CA VAL A 242 -22.75 7.60 -16.59
C VAL A 242 -22.85 6.86 -17.91
N TYR A 243 -23.72 5.86 -17.97
CA TYR A 243 -24.01 5.09 -19.17
C TYR A 243 -25.33 5.55 -19.79
N ASP A 244 -25.40 5.52 -21.11
CA ASP A 244 -26.63 5.75 -21.83
C ASP A 244 -27.62 4.61 -21.51
N THR A 245 -28.84 4.96 -21.08
CA THR A 245 -29.89 4.01 -20.74
C THR A 245 -30.36 3.15 -21.92
N SER A 246 -30.06 3.56 -23.14
CA SER A 246 -30.33 2.79 -24.37
C SER A 246 -29.37 1.61 -24.58
N ASN A 247 -28.22 1.61 -23.92
CA ASN A 247 -27.20 0.60 -24.06
C ASN A 247 -27.10 -0.29 -22.80
N PRO A 248 -26.86 -1.61 -22.96
CA PRO A 248 -26.65 -2.48 -21.81
C PRO A 248 -25.36 -2.10 -21.08
N ILE A 249 -25.40 -2.12 -19.75
CA ILE A 249 -24.22 -1.93 -18.94
C ILE A 249 -23.19 -3.04 -19.24
N PRO A 250 -21.92 -2.71 -19.47
CA PRO A 250 -20.89 -3.73 -19.66
C PRO A 250 -20.82 -4.69 -18.48
N LYS A 251 -20.79 -6.01 -18.74
CA LYS A 251 -20.72 -7.04 -17.70
C LYS A 251 -19.56 -6.80 -16.69
N ALA A 252 -18.44 -6.27 -17.19
CA ALA A 252 -17.30 -5.91 -16.35
C ALA A 252 -17.64 -4.86 -15.30
N ILE A 253 -18.48 -3.86 -15.62
CA ILE A 253 -18.91 -2.82 -14.67
C ILE A 253 -19.75 -3.42 -13.56
N ASP A 254 -20.75 -4.25 -13.89
CA ASP A 254 -21.58 -4.91 -12.87
C ASP A 254 -20.72 -5.81 -11.96
N LYS A 255 -19.75 -6.55 -12.53
CA LYS A 255 -18.86 -7.43 -11.76
C LYS A 255 -18.03 -6.69 -10.70
N ILE A 256 -17.58 -5.48 -11.01
CA ILE A 256 -16.74 -4.69 -10.11
C ILE A 256 -17.50 -3.62 -9.32
N SER A 257 -18.83 -3.72 -9.29
CA SER A 257 -19.71 -2.75 -8.60
C SER A 257 -20.32 -3.35 -7.34
N ILE A 258 -20.56 -2.47 -6.36
CA ILE A 258 -21.32 -2.72 -5.15
C ILE A 258 -22.65 -1.99 -5.29
N SER A 259 -23.79 -2.66 -5.09
CA SER A 259 -25.09 -2.00 -5.09
C SER A 259 -25.24 -1.11 -3.86
N LEU A 260 -25.92 0.03 -4.01
CA LEU A 260 -26.09 1.00 -2.91
C LEU A 260 -26.83 0.41 -1.70
N ASP A 261 -27.71 -0.57 -1.93
CA ASP A 261 -28.50 -1.27 -0.90
C ASP A 261 -27.80 -2.50 -0.31
N GLU A 262 -26.63 -2.86 -0.82
CA GLU A 262 -25.88 -4.03 -0.35
C GLU A 262 -25.39 -3.85 1.09
N VAL A 263 -25.45 -4.92 1.89
CA VAL A 263 -24.90 -4.95 3.25
C VAL A 263 -23.69 -5.88 3.29
N ILE A 264 -22.56 -5.34 3.71
CA ILE A 264 -21.26 -6.03 3.75
C ILE A 264 -20.79 -6.06 5.21
N ALA A 265 -20.78 -7.22 5.83
CA ALA A 265 -20.28 -7.35 7.20
C ALA A 265 -18.84 -6.78 7.30
N ILE A 266 -18.54 -6.02 8.35
CA ILE A 266 -17.23 -5.38 8.57
C ILE A 266 -16.09 -6.41 8.49
N GLU A 267 -16.30 -7.61 9.06
CA GLU A 267 -15.33 -8.71 9.05
C GLU A 267 -14.96 -9.18 7.63
N ASN A 268 -15.90 -9.08 6.69
CA ASN A 268 -15.67 -9.43 5.29
C ASN A 268 -14.95 -8.33 4.50
N ASN A 269 -14.90 -7.11 5.06
CA ASN A 269 -14.27 -5.94 4.42
C ASN A 269 -13.01 -5.44 5.18
N LYS A 270 -12.34 -6.32 5.91
CA LYS A 270 -11.01 -6.05 6.47
C LYS A 270 -10.04 -5.72 5.35
N ASP A 271 -9.14 -4.75 5.57
CA ASP A 271 -8.22 -4.22 4.54
C ASP A 271 -8.98 -3.77 3.26
N TYR A 272 -10.23 -3.33 3.42
CA TYR A 272 -11.10 -2.93 2.29
C TYR A 272 -11.22 -4.00 1.20
N LYS A 273 -11.13 -5.28 1.55
CA LYS A 273 -11.07 -6.42 0.61
C LYS A 273 -12.20 -6.36 -0.42
N VAL A 274 -13.43 -6.05 0.00
CA VAL A 274 -14.58 -5.97 -0.90
C VAL A 274 -14.47 -4.74 -1.81
N PHE A 275 -14.03 -3.60 -1.28
CA PHE A 275 -13.84 -2.38 -2.06
C PHE A 275 -12.69 -2.49 -3.06
N ARG A 276 -11.63 -3.24 -2.75
CA ARG A 276 -10.53 -3.56 -3.68
C ARG A 276 -11.01 -4.50 -4.80
N ALA A 277 -11.83 -5.48 -4.45
CA ALA A 277 -12.41 -6.39 -5.43
C ALA A 277 -13.44 -5.69 -6.33
N ARG A 278 -14.27 -4.81 -5.75
CA ARG A 278 -15.36 -4.09 -6.39
C ARG A 278 -15.23 -2.58 -6.14
N PRO A 279 -14.33 -1.88 -6.86
CA PRO A 279 -14.00 -0.48 -6.62
C PRO A 279 -15.06 0.54 -7.10
N LEU A 280 -16.22 0.10 -7.55
CA LEU A 280 -17.32 0.96 -7.97
C LEU A 280 -18.52 0.83 -7.03
N ILE A 281 -19.25 1.93 -6.82
CA ILE A 281 -20.58 1.92 -6.20
C ILE A 281 -21.60 2.21 -7.30
N LYS A 282 -22.60 1.34 -7.45
CA LYS A 282 -23.74 1.51 -8.33
C LYS A 282 -24.79 2.36 -7.63
N LEU A 283 -24.94 3.60 -8.05
CA LEU A 283 -25.90 4.57 -7.46
C LEU A 283 -27.32 4.32 -7.93
N ASN A 284 -27.48 3.95 -9.21
CA ASN A 284 -28.76 3.59 -9.84
C ASN A 284 -28.51 2.70 -11.07
N SER A 285 -29.51 2.53 -11.93
CA SER A 285 -29.43 1.63 -13.09
C SER A 285 -28.30 1.96 -14.09
N ASN A 286 -27.87 3.22 -14.18
CA ASN A 286 -26.91 3.67 -15.19
C ASN A 286 -25.79 4.57 -14.66
N GLN A 287 -25.72 4.80 -13.34
CA GLN A 287 -24.73 5.67 -12.72
C GLN A 287 -23.88 4.92 -11.70
N PHE A 288 -22.58 5.12 -11.80
CA PHE A 288 -21.58 4.50 -10.94
C PHE A 288 -20.57 5.55 -10.49
N VAL A 289 -20.00 5.36 -9.34
CA VAL A 289 -18.87 6.19 -8.83
C VAL A 289 -17.72 5.29 -8.44
N VAL A 290 -16.50 5.78 -8.68
CA VAL A 290 -15.28 5.08 -8.23
C VAL A 290 -15.04 5.38 -6.76
N ILE A 291 -14.89 4.36 -5.93
CA ILE A 291 -14.62 4.51 -4.49
C ILE A 291 -13.30 5.27 -4.32
N CYS A 292 -12.23 4.78 -4.95
CA CYS A 292 -10.95 5.47 -5.01
C CYS A 292 -10.07 4.95 -6.14
N ILE A 293 -9.21 5.79 -6.65
CA ILE A 293 -8.29 5.46 -7.74
C ILE A 293 -7.32 4.32 -7.40
N PRO A 294 -6.69 4.26 -6.21
CA PRO A 294 -5.82 3.14 -5.84
C PRO A 294 -6.47 1.76 -5.97
N PHE A 295 -7.73 1.59 -5.54
CA PHE A 295 -8.42 0.30 -5.68
C PHE A 295 -8.70 -0.06 -7.14
N LEU A 296 -8.95 0.96 -7.98
CA LEU A 296 -9.11 0.74 -9.40
C LEU A 296 -7.77 0.38 -10.08
N MET A 297 -6.65 0.99 -9.66
CA MET A 297 -5.31 0.62 -10.14
C MET A 297 -4.96 -0.84 -9.82
N ASP A 298 -5.43 -1.37 -8.69
CA ASP A 298 -5.23 -2.76 -8.32
C ASP A 298 -5.84 -3.74 -9.34
N LYS A 299 -6.89 -3.34 -10.08
CA LYS A 299 -7.45 -4.15 -11.16
C LYS A 299 -6.49 -4.36 -12.32
N LEU A 300 -5.47 -3.53 -12.48
CA LEU A 300 -4.42 -3.81 -13.44
C LEU A 300 -3.58 -5.02 -13.03
N TYR A 301 -3.13 -5.13 -11.76
CA TYR A 301 -2.23 -6.21 -11.38
C TYR A 301 -2.59 -6.92 -10.07
N ASN A 302 -2.63 -6.22 -8.93
CA ASN A 302 -2.77 -6.89 -7.63
C ASN A 302 -4.10 -7.68 -7.53
N SER A 303 -5.23 -7.03 -7.84
CA SER A 303 -6.53 -7.71 -7.89
C SER A 303 -6.60 -8.73 -9.03
N LEU A 304 -5.99 -8.46 -10.18
CA LEU A 304 -5.96 -9.40 -11.31
C LEU A 304 -5.33 -10.74 -10.92
N ALA A 305 -4.21 -10.72 -10.18
CA ALA A 305 -3.57 -11.92 -9.70
C ALA A 305 -4.47 -12.72 -8.74
N PHE A 306 -5.27 -12.03 -7.90
CA PHE A 306 -6.28 -12.68 -7.05
C PHE A 306 -7.47 -13.20 -7.87
N ASP A 307 -8.00 -12.39 -8.78
CA ASP A 307 -9.13 -12.80 -9.64
C ASP A 307 -8.78 -14.07 -10.44
N LEU A 308 -7.53 -14.20 -10.93
CA LEU A 308 -7.04 -15.42 -11.59
C LEU A 308 -7.05 -16.65 -10.65
N THR A 309 -6.80 -16.45 -9.36
CA THR A 309 -6.83 -17.53 -8.37
C THR A 309 -8.24 -17.93 -7.99
N ASP A 310 -9.15 -16.97 -7.86
CA ASP A 310 -10.54 -17.19 -7.43
C ASP A 310 -11.35 -17.98 -8.48
N VAL A 311 -11.16 -17.68 -9.76
CA VAL A 311 -11.82 -18.39 -10.88
C VAL A 311 -11.49 -19.90 -10.90
N SER A 312 -10.35 -20.29 -10.32
CA SER A 312 -9.85 -21.66 -10.41
C SER A 312 -10.43 -22.63 -9.37
N GLY A 313 -10.94 -22.12 -8.26
CA GLY A 313 -11.25 -22.90 -7.06
C GLY A 313 -10.01 -23.53 -6.38
N ASN A 314 -8.81 -23.39 -6.97
CA ASN A 314 -7.52 -23.90 -6.50
C ASN A 314 -6.53 -22.77 -6.22
N GLY A 315 -6.98 -21.70 -5.57
CA GLY A 315 -6.27 -20.43 -5.42
C GLY A 315 -4.83 -20.52 -4.93
N ASN A 316 -4.57 -21.35 -3.93
CA ASN A 316 -3.22 -21.50 -3.36
C ASN A 316 -2.21 -22.02 -4.39
N ARG A 317 -2.60 -23.00 -5.21
CA ARG A 317 -1.72 -23.58 -6.23
C ARG A 317 -1.40 -22.59 -7.36
N ILE A 318 -2.40 -21.82 -7.82
CA ILE A 318 -2.19 -20.80 -8.86
C ILE A 318 -1.25 -19.72 -8.35
N ARG A 319 -1.46 -19.26 -7.12
CA ARG A 319 -0.60 -18.27 -6.51
C ARG A 319 0.84 -18.75 -6.35
N GLU A 320 1.05 -20.00 -5.95
CA GLU A 320 2.37 -20.61 -5.87
C GLU A 320 3.06 -20.65 -7.25
N ILE A 321 2.32 -20.98 -8.31
CA ILE A 321 2.83 -20.96 -9.69
C ILE A 321 3.23 -19.53 -10.09
N ILE A 322 2.37 -18.54 -9.85
CA ILE A 322 2.68 -17.13 -10.15
C ILE A 322 3.94 -16.68 -9.42
N SER A 323 4.04 -16.96 -8.12
CA SER A 323 5.20 -16.56 -7.32
C SER A 323 6.49 -17.22 -7.80
N SER A 324 6.50 -18.56 -7.95
CA SER A 324 7.72 -19.32 -8.21
C SER A 324 8.13 -19.40 -9.70
N GLN A 325 7.17 -19.29 -10.61
CA GLN A 325 7.43 -19.48 -12.05
C GLN A 325 7.28 -18.19 -12.87
N PHE A 326 6.65 -17.15 -12.32
CA PHE A 326 6.50 -15.88 -12.99
C PHE A 326 7.25 -14.76 -12.26
N THR A 327 6.96 -14.51 -10.98
CA THR A 327 7.53 -13.35 -10.25
C THR A 327 9.06 -13.45 -10.14
N GLU A 328 9.57 -14.59 -9.71
CA GLU A 328 11.02 -14.79 -9.55
C GLU A 328 11.76 -14.85 -10.89
N PRO A 329 11.46 -15.79 -11.82
CA PRO A 329 12.27 -15.97 -13.03
C PRO A 329 11.95 -14.94 -14.13
N LEU A 330 10.74 -14.42 -14.24
CA LEU A 330 10.34 -13.55 -15.36
C LEU A 330 10.24 -12.06 -15.01
N LEU A 331 10.11 -11.70 -13.74
CA LEU A 331 10.17 -10.30 -13.32
C LEU A 331 11.50 -9.97 -12.64
N LEU A 332 11.86 -10.69 -11.56
CA LEU A 332 13.00 -10.31 -10.73
C LEU A 332 14.34 -10.56 -11.41
N TYR A 333 14.60 -11.77 -11.94
CA TYR A 333 15.93 -12.07 -12.49
C TYR A 333 16.32 -11.17 -13.66
N PRO A 334 15.47 -10.93 -14.69
CA PRO A 334 15.80 -10.00 -15.77
C PRO A 334 15.99 -8.57 -15.28
N LEU A 335 15.23 -8.18 -14.23
CA LEU A 335 15.32 -6.86 -13.64
C LEU A 335 16.65 -6.66 -12.91
N LEU A 336 17.04 -7.57 -12.01
CA LEU A 336 18.33 -7.53 -11.32
C LEU A 336 19.49 -7.63 -12.31
N HIS A 337 19.40 -8.55 -13.29
CA HIS A 337 20.39 -8.66 -14.36
C HIS A 337 20.62 -7.30 -15.04
N SER A 338 19.55 -6.59 -15.44
CA SER A 338 19.67 -5.29 -16.08
C SER A 338 20.24 -4.19 -15.18
N ILE A 339 20.06 -4.29 -13.85
CA ILE A 339 20.52 -3.31 -12.86
C ILE A 339 21.99 -3.56 -12.49
N VAL A 340 22.38 -4.82 -12.26
CA VAL A 340 23.66 -5.15 -11.64
C VAL A 340 24.69 -5.75 -12.59
N GLU A 341 24.27 -6.38 -13.69
CA GLU A 341 25.17 -7.06 -14.63
C GLU A 341 26.22 -6.13 -15.26
N PRO A 342 25.83 -4.96 -15.80
CA PRO A 342 26.84 -4.12 -16.41
C PRO A 342 27.96 -3.80 -15.41
N ARG A 343 29.16 -4.36 -15.64
CA ARG A 343 30.37 -4.19 -14.82
C ARG A 343 30.42 -5.00 -13.51
N SER A 344 29.54 -5.98 -13.31
CA SER A 344 29.68 -6.90 -12.19
C SER A 344 30.49 -8.13 -12.63
N PRO A 345 31.65 -8.42 -12.00
CA PRO A 345 32.49 -9.55 -12.39
C PRO A 345 31.84 -10.90 -12.10
N ILE A 346 30.97 -10.99 -11.11
CA ILE A 346 30.21 -12.22 -10.79
C ILE A 346 28.78 -11.86 -10.44
N HIS A 347 27.84 -12.49 -11.13
CA HIS A 347 26.41 -12.48 -10.82
C HIS A 347 25.86 -13.89 -11.12
N LEU A 348 25.00 -14.37 -10.23
CA LEU A 348 24.37 -15.68 -10.32
C LEU A 348 22.90 -15.54 -9.99
N SER A 349 22.03 -16.01 -10.88
CA SER A 349 20.61 -16.16 -10.58
C SER A 349 20.38 -17.30 -9.59
N GLY A 350 19.18 -17.37 -9.00
CA GLY A 350 18.82 -18.50 -8.15
C GLY A 350 18.89 -19.84 -8.89
N GLU A 351 18.62 -19.87 -10.20
CA GLU A 351 18.76 -21.08 -11.03
C GLU A 351 20.23 -21.49 -11.16
N ASP A 352 21.13 -20.53 -11.41
CA ASP A 352 22.58 -20.79 -11.45
C ASP A 352 23.07 -21.29 -10.09
N CYS A 353 22.60 -20.68 -9.01
CA CYS A 353 22.94 -21.09 -7.66
C CYS A 353 22.43 -22.50 -7.35
N LYS A 354 21.17 -22.81 -7.68
CA LYS A 354 20.56 -24.15 -7.49
C LYS A 354 21.28 -25.23 -8.31
N ALA A 355 21.76 -24.89 -9.51
CA ALA A 355 22.57 -25.81 -10.33
C ALA A 355 23.91 -26.18 -9.68
N ILE A 356 24.52 -25.26 -8.92
CA ILE A 356 25.76 -25.53 -8.17
C ILE A 356 25.45 -26.33 -6.90
N LYS A 357 24.52 -25.84 -6.09
CA LYS A 357 24.05 -26.46 -4.86
C LYS A 357 22.64 -25.97 -4.54
N PRO A 358 21.61 -26.84 -4.58
CA PRO A 358 20.22 -26.42 -4.38
C PRO A 358 19.90 -26.03 -2.93
N ASP A 359 20.55 -26.67 -1.96
CA ASP A 359 20.28 -26.40 -0.55
C ASP A 359 20.75 -25.00 -0.13
N ARG A 360 19.83 -24.15 0.36
CA ARG A 360 20.09 -22.77 0.81
C ARG A 360 20.68 -21.87 -0.27
N ALA A 361 20.42 -22.15 -1.54
CA ALA A 361 20.85 -21.29 -2.63
C ALA A 361 20.23 -19.90 -2.47
N PRO A 362 21.01 -18.80 -2.59
CA PRO A 362 20.46 -17.46 -2.64
C PRO A 362 19.61 -17.29 -3.90
N ASP A 363 18.54 -16.48 -3.83
CA ASP A 363 17.67 -16.20 -4.98
C ASP A 363 18.40 -15.36 -6.05
N TYR A 364 19.36 -14.53 -5.64
CA TYR A 364 20.32 -13.87 -6.53
C TYR A 364 21.58 -13.49 -5.78
N TYR A 365 22.74 -13.60 -6.44
CA TYR A 365 24.05 -13.27 -5.90
C TYR A 365 24.81 -12.33 -6.81
N VAL A 366 25.42 -11.29 -6.25
CA VAL A 366 26.26 -10.36 -6.99
C VAL A 366 27.52 -10.05 -6.20
N ARG A 367 28.67 -10.12 -6.87
CA ARG A 367 29.92 -9.61 -6.33
C ARG A 367 30.50 -8.54 -7.25
N ASN A 368 30.73 -7.37 -6.68
CA ASN A 368 31.44 -6.29 -7.31
C ASN A 368 32.75 -6.02 -6.57
N TRP A 369 33.85 -6.50 -7.13
CA TRP A 369 35.14 -6.54 -6.44
C TRP A 369 35.03 -7.30 -5.10
N ASN A 370 35.14 -6.56 -4.00
CA ASN A 370 35.05 -7.11 -2.65
C ASN A 370 33.71 -6.78 -1.95
N ASP A 371 32.75 -6.18 -2.65
CA ASP A 371 31.40 -5.93 -2.13
C ASP A 371 30.46 -7.02 -2.63
N VAL A 372 29.69 -7.59 -1.71
CA VAL A 372 28.78 -8.72 -1.95
C VAL A 372 27.36 -8.29 -1.72
N PHE A 373 26.45 -8.62 -2.63
CA PHE A 373 25.00 -8.49 -2.48
C PHE A 373 24.37 -9.88 -2.48
N LEU A 374 23.60 -10.16 -1.45
CA LEU A 374 22.80 -11.38 -1.31
C LEU A 374 21.32 -10.98 -1.37
N PHE A 375 20.60 -11.49 -2.37
CA PHE A 375 19.19 -11.21 -2.53
C PHE A 375 18.36 -12.45 -2.17
N GLU A 376 17.29 -12.22 -1.41
CA GLU A 376 16.23 -13.18 -1.16
C GLU A 376 14.91 -12.55 -1.58
N LEU A 377 14.11 -13.28 -2.37
CA LEU A 377 12.80 -12.83 -2.83
C LEU A 377 11.70 -13.51 -2.01
N LYS A 378 10.70 -12.72 -1.63
CA LYS A 378 9.46 -13.25 -1.07
C LYS A 378 8.26 -12.52 -1.67
N ASP A 379 7.44 -13.28 -2.38
CA ASP A 379 6.19 -12.80 -2.98
C ASP A 379 5.00 -13.22 -2.10
N TYR A 380 5.02 -12.76 -0.84
CA TYR A 380 3.92 -12.97 0.09
C TYR A 380 2.99 -11.76 0.08
N SER A 381 1.67 -12.01 0.14
CA SER A 381 0.73 -10.95 0.47
C SER A 381 0.63 -10.80 1.98
N LEU A 382 0.58 -9.56 2.42
CA LEU A 382 0.25 -9.25 3.80
C LEU A 382 -1.24 -9.53 4.01
N ARG A 383 -1.57 -10.33 5.02
CA ARG A 383 -2.94 -10.77 5.29
C ARG A 383 -3.81 -9.61 5.74
N ALA A 384 -5.06 -9.58 5.29
CA ALA A 384 -6.02 -8.52 5.60
C ALA A 384 -6.34 -8.43 7.10
N ASP A 385 -6.44 -9.57 7.80
CA ASP A 385 -6.68 -9.62 9.24
C ASP A 385 -5.51 -9.04 10.04
N ILE A 386 -4.27 -9.25 9.59
CA ILE A 386 -3.07 -8.68 10.21
C ILE A 386 -2.99 -7.16 9.98
N LYS A 387 -3.30 -6.70 8.75
CA LYS A 387 -3.33 -5.26 8.45
C LYS A 387 -4.36 -4.49 9.28
N SER A 388 -5.54 -5.11 9.48
CA SER A 388 -6.64 -4.51 10.23
C SER A 388 -6.58 -4.83 11.73
N SER A 389 -5.52 -5.48 12.21
CA SER A 389 -5.36 -5.74 13.65
C SER A 389 -4.80 -4.51 14.36
N PRO A 390 -5.42 -4.08 15.47
CA PRO A 390 -4.87 -3.03 16.31
C PRO A 390 -3.70 -3.52 17.18
N GLN A 391 -3.42 -4.83 17.18
CA GLN A 391 -2.41 -5.45 18.04
C GLN A 391 -1.09 -5.59 17.30
N PHE A 392 -0.12 -4.80 17.71
CA PHE A 392 1.21 -4.80 17.10
C PHE A 392 1.91 -6.16 17.23
N ASP A 393 1.73 -6.87 18.36
CA ASP A 393 2.35 -8.17 18.61
C ASP A 393 1.93 -9.23 17.58
N GLU A 394 0.68 -9.20 17.11
CA GLU A 394 0.21 -10.08 16.03
C GLU A 394 0.96 -9.82 14.72
N LEU A 395 1.23 -8.57 14.40
CA LEU A 395 2.02 -8.22 13.23
C LEU A 395 3.47 -8.71 13.37
N ILE A 396 4.10 -8.50 14.53
CA ILE A 396 5.48 -8.98 14.77
C ILE A 396 5.56 -10.49 14.64
N GLU A 397 4.64 -11.22 15.26
CA GLU A 397 4.63 -12.68 15.19
C GLU A 397 4.37 -13.16 13.75
N TYR A 398 3.48 -12.49 13.02
CA TYR A 398 3.28 -12.75 11.60
C TYR A 398 4.57 -12.52 10.79
N LEU A 399 5.27 -11.39 10.98
CA LEU A 399 6.53 -11.12 10.30
C LEU A 399 7.61 -12.15 10.65
N ARG A 400 7.71 -12.58 11.92
CA ARG A 400 8.62 -13.65 12.33
C ARG A 400 8.29 -14.96 11.60
N THR A 401 7.01 -15.33 11.55
CA THR A 401 6.55 -16.55 10.89
C THR A 401 6.76 -16.51 9.37
N GLN A 402 6.67 -15.34 8.74
CA GLN A 402 6.89 -15.24 7.29
C GLN A 402 8.39 -15.16 6.92
N PHE A 403 9.18 -14.40 7.67
CA PHE A 403 10.52 -14.02 7.26
C PHE A 403 11.66 -14.69 8.05
N VAL A 404 11.39 -15.18 9.26
CA VAL A 404 12.42 -15.83 10.09
C VAL A 404 12.27 -17.35 10.10
N THR A 405 11.19 -17.86 10.69
CA THR A 405 10.92 -19.31 10.75
C THR A 405 9.46 -19.59 10.42
N LYS A 406 9.23 -20.26 9.29
CA LYS A 406 7.88 -20.60 8.85
C LYS A 406 7.18 -21.53 9.83
N SER A 407 5.84 -21.55 9.82
CA SER A 407 5.02 -22.42 10.67
C SER A 407 5.36 -23.91 10.56
N ASN A 408 5.90 -24.35 9.41
CA ASN A 408 6.36 -25.72 9.17
C ASN A 408 7.83 -25.96 9.61
N GLY A 409 8.43 -25.02 10.34
CA GLY A 409 9.81 -25.11 10.81
C GLY A 409 10.91 -24.81 9.79
N LYS A 410 10.54 -24.51 8.52
CA LYS A 410 11.53 -24.15 7.50
C LYS A 410 12.04 -22.73 7.69
N ASP A 411 13.29 -22.50 7.27
CA ASP A 411 13.91 -21.18 7.30
C ASP A 411 13.16 -20.18 6.41
N GLY A 412 12.89 -19.00 6.94
CA GLY A 412 12.43 -17.84 6.19
C GLY A 412 13.60 -17.10 5.53
N ALA A 413 13.29 -16.04 4.77
CA ALA A 413 14.29 -15.26 4.02
C ALA A 413 15.41 -14.69 4.91
N ILE A 414 15.07 -14.17 6.08
CA ILE A 414 16.05 -13.59 7.00
C ILE A 414 17.04 -14.65 7.47
N LYS A 415 16.59 -15.84 7.85
CA LYS A 415 17.50 -16.94 8.22
C LYS A 415 18.33 -17.42 7.03
N GLN A 416 17.75 -17.48 5.83
CA GLN A 416 18.49 -17.83 4.61
C GLN A 416 19.62 -16.84 4.36
N LEU A 417 19.36 -15.52 4.48
CA LEU A 417 20.40 -14.49 4.39
C LEU A 417 21.50 -14.69 5.47
N VAL A 418 21.09 -14.89 6.73
CA VAL A 418 22.05 -15.09 7.84
C VAL A 418 22.92 -16.33 7.60
N HIS A 419 22.35 -17.46 7.16
CA HIS A 419 23.11 -18.66 6.81
C HIS A 419 24.12 -18.41 5.68
N ASN A 420 23.73 -17.70 4.62
CA ASN A 420 24.62 -17.35 3.51
C ASN A 420 25.72 -16.40 3.96
N ILE A 421 25.41 -15.42 4.80
CA ILE A 421 26.41 -14.53 5.42
C ILE A 421 27.42 -15.33 6.25
N LYS A 422 26.95 -16.24 7.10
CA LYS A 422 27.79 -17.10 7.91
C LYS A 422 28.72 -17.95 7.05
N ALA A 423 28.17 -18.53 5.97
CA ALA A 423 28.99 -19.31 5.02
C ALA A 423 30.09 -18.46 4.35
N ILE A 424 29.80 -17.19 4.04
CA ILE A 424 30.79 -16.23 3.50
C ILE A 424 31.89 -15.96 4.55
N LEU A 425 31.51 -15.66 5.78
CA LEU A 425 32.44 -15.36 6.86
C LEU A 425 33.34 -16.54 7.21
N ASP A 426 32.80 -17.75 7.18
CA ASP A 426 33.49 -19.01 7.43
C ASP A 426 34.30 -19.52 6.22
N ASN A 427 34.33 -18.80 5.09
CA ASN A 427 34.91 -19.25 3.81
C ASN A 427 34.33 -20.57 3.28
N LYS A 428 33.03 -20.82 3.54
CA LYS A 428 32.28 -22.01 3.12
C LYS A 428 31.25 -21.72 2.04
N PHE A 429 31.25 -20.51 1.47
CA PHE A 429 30.31 -20.07 0.44
C PHE A 429 30.65 -20.73 -0.91
N VAL A 430 29.89 -21.76 -1.27
CA VAL A 430 30.22 -22.66 -2.39
C VAL A 430 29.94 -22.06 -3.77
N TRP A 431 29.08 -21.03 -3.86
CA TRP A 431 28.67 -20.41 -5.12
C TRP A 431 29.73 -19.46 -5.68
N ASP A 432 30.61 -18.91 -4.83
CA ASP A 432 31.75 -18.10 -5.25
C ASP A 432 33.04 -18.50 -4.53
N LYS A 433 33.69 -19.50 -5.06
CA LYS A 433 34.95 -20.04 -4.51
C LYS A 433 36.13 -19.04 -4.58
N SER A 434 36.01 -18.00 -5.39
CA SER A 434 37.03 -16.96 -5.52
C SER A 434 36.89 -15.81 -4.52
N LEU A 435 35.77 -15.78 -3.79
CA LEU A 435 35.53 -14.80 -2.73
C LEU A 435 36.47 -15.09 -1.55
N ARG A 436 37.29 -14.11 -1.20
CA ARG A 436 38.27 -14.21 -0.09
C ARG A 436 37.72 -13.49 1.16
N LYS A 437 37.90 -12.16 1.17
CA LYS A 437 37.46 -11.31 2.29
C LYS A 437 36.59 -10.18 1.71
N PRO A 438 35.26 -10.26 1.84
CA PRO A 438 34.40 -9.17 1.41
C PRO A 438 34.70 -7.91 2.24
N ARG A 439 34.64 -6.75 1.58
CA ARG A 439 34.73 -5.43 2.23
C ARG A 439 33.42 -5.08 2.90
N LYS A 440 32.31 -5.32 2.19
CA LYS A 440 30.94 -5.16 2.68
C LYS A 440 30.05 -6.29 2.17
N ILE A 441 29.09 -6.68 2.97
CA ILE A 441 28.04 -7.64 2.65
C ILE A 441 26.70 -6.91 2.79
N TYR A 442 25.94 -6.85 1.71
CA TYR A 442 24.65 -6.21 1.60
C TYR A 442 23.54 -7.28 1.55
N PRO A 443 22.87 -7.58 2.66
CA PRO A 443 21.67 -8.41 2.65
C PRO A 443 20.50 -7.63 2.07
N VAL A 444 19.85 -8.16 1.04
CA VAL A 444 18.74 -7.51 0.34
C VAL A 444 17.53 -8.45 0.35
N LEU A 445 16.45 -8.01 0.97
CA LEU A 445 15.15 -8.67 0.93
C LEU A 445 14.29 -7.97 -0.12
N VAL A 446 13.99 -8.69 -1.21
CA VAL A 446 13.11 -8.20 -2.27
C VAL A 446 11.70 -8.71 -2.02
N LEU A 447 10.72 -7.82 -2.04
CA LEU A 447 9.32 -8.13 -1.76
C LEU A 447 8.46 -7.97 -3.02
N GLY A 448 7.62 -8.95 -3.31
CA GLY A 448 6.68 -8.92 -4.43
C GLY A 448 5.50 -7.98 -4.18
N ASN A 449 5.18 -7.72 -2.91
CA ASN A 449 4.03 -6.91 -2.50
C ASN A 449 4.49 -5.62 -1.81
N SER A 450 4.09 -4.48 -2.36
CA SER A 450 4.43 -3.13 -1.86
C SER A 450 3.81 -2.80 -0.49
N ALA A 451 2.83 -3.59 0.00
CA ALA A 451 2.25 -3.39 1.33
C ALA A 451 3.29 -3.48 2.47
N TYR A 452 4.38 -4.23 2.25
CA TYR A 452 5.50 -4.27 3.21
C TYR A 452 6.38 -3.00 3.17
N MET A 453 6.19 -2.10 2.20
CA MET A 453 6.86 -0.80 2.14
C MET A 453 6.12 0.26 2.99
N THR A 454 5.35 -0.18 3.96
CA THR A 454 4.76 0.69 4.99
C THR A 454 5.84 1.24 5.89
N LEU A 455 5.70 2.52 6.26
CA LEU A 455 6.60 3.21 7.20
C LEU A 455 6.80 2.37 8.47
N GLY A 456 8.05 2.09 8.84
CA GLY A 456 8.42 1.30 10.01
C GLY A 456 8.56 -0.22 9.76
N VAL A 457 7.89 -0.82 8.77
CA VAL A 457 8.03 -2.27 8.50
C VAL A 457 9.46 -2.68 8.16
N PRO A 458 10.20 -1.98 7.27
CA PRO A 458 11.61 -2.29 7.02
C PRO A 458 12.51 -2.17 8.26
N TYR A 459 12.22 -1.22 9.16
CA TYR A 459 12.91 -1.08 10.44
C TYR A 459 12.72 -2.33 11.31
N ILE A 460 11.49 -2.83 11.42
CA ILE A 460 11.16 -4.05 12.17
C ILE A 460 11.86 -5.27 11.56
N LEU A 461 11.81 -5.42 10.24
CA LEU A 461 12.48 -6.54 9.55
C LEU A 461 14.01 -6.49 9.75
N ASN A 462 14.62 -5.29 9.75
CA ASN A 462 16.03 -5.13 10.07
C ASN A 462 16.35 -5.49 11.53
N LYS A 463 15.46 -5.20 12.48
CA LYS A 463 15.59 -5.61 13.88
C LYS A 463 15.57 -7.15 13.99
N LEU A 464 14.62 -7.81 13.33
CA LEU A 464 14.57 -9.28 13.27
C LEU A 464 15.83 -9.89 12.65
N PHE A 465 16.37 -9.26 11.60
CA PHE A 465 17.63 -9.68 11.00
C PHE A 465 18.81 -9.56 11.96
N LYS A 466 18.93 -8.46 12.67
CA LYS A 466 19.98 -8.27 13.70
C LYS A 466 19.87 -9.29 14.85
N GLU A 467 18.65 -9.60 15.28
CA GLU A 467 18.40 -10.63 16.29
C GLU A 467 18.90 -12.01 15.82
N GLU A 468 18.64 -12.39 14.56
CA GLU A 468 19.12 -13.68 14.02
C GLU A 468 20.65 -13.71 13.83
N LEU A 469 21.27 -12.60 13.43
CA LEU A 469 22.75 -12.51 13.42
C LEU A 469 23.32 -12.73 14.82
N LEU A 470 22.75 -12.12 15.86
CA LEU A 470 23.19 -12.25 17.25
C LEU A 470 23.01 -13.69 17.77
N LYS A 471 21.88 -14.35 17.44
CA LYS A 471 21.65 -15.76 17.80
C LYS A 471 22.71 -16.69 17.21
N ASP A 472 23.20 -16.39 16.01
CA ASP A 472 24.28 -17.13 15.35
C ASP A 472 25.68 -16.68 15.77
N GLY A 473 25.80 -15.76 16.73
CA GLY A 473 27.07 -15.22 17.22
C GLY A 473 27.81 -14.33 16.22
N ILE A 474 27.10 -13.78 15.23
CA ILE A 474 27.70 -12.98 14.17
C ILE A 474 27.70 -11.50 14.56
N LEU A 475 28.89 -10.96 14.85
CA LEU A 475 29.14 -9.55 15.14
C LEU A 475 30.25 -9.05 14.18
N ASP A 476 29.88 -8.69 12.96
CA ASP A 476 30.83 -8.29 11.94
C ASP A 476 30.43 -6.96 11.29
N ARG A 477 31.31 -5.95 11.37
CA ARG A 477 31.08 -4.59 10.83
C ARG A 477 31.00 -4.52 9.31
N ARG A 478 31.34 -5.59 8.60
CA ARG A 478 31.23 -5.69 7.14
C ARG A 478 29.79 -5.92 6.70
N ILE A 479 28.93 -6.41 7.58
CA ILE A 479 27.51 -6.63 7.29
C ILE A 479 26.76 -5.32 7.46
N THR A 480 26.06 -4.90 6.41
CA THR A 480 25.18 -3.72 6.48
C THR A 480 23.85 -4.06 7.16
N ASP A 481 23.06 -3.06 7.46
CA ASP A 481 21.64 -3.25 7.79
C ASP A 481 20.93 -3.95 6.63
N LEU A 482 19.85 -4.68 6.95
CA LEU A 482 18.99 -5.32 5.96
C LEU A 482 18.36 -4.26 5.04
N ILE A 483 18.56 -4.41 3.75
CA ILE A 483 17.91 -3.58 2.73
C ILE A 483 16.60 -4.26 2.35
N VAL A 484 15.48 -3.56 2.52
CA VAL A 484 14.16 -4.04 2.09
C VAL A 484 13.70 -3.19 0.91
N ILE A 485 13.37 -3.84 -0.20
CA ILE A 485 12.95 -3.19 -1.44
C ILE A 485 11.86 -4.03 -2.11
N ASP A 486 10.91 -3.39 -2.79
CA ASP A 486 9.92 -4.10 -3.58
C ASP A 486 10.24 -4.11 -5.09
N ILE A 487 9.59 -5.02 -5.81
CA ILE A 487 9.77 -5.16 -7.26
C ILE A 487 9.33 -3.88 -7.99
N ASP A 488 8.28 -3.21 -7.52
CA ASP A 488 7.73 -2.01 -8.15
C ASP A 488 8.73 -0.86 -8.10
N THR A 489 9.43 -0.71 -6.97
CA THR A 489 10.53 0.25 -6.82
C THR A 489 11.71 -0.10 -7.74
N LEU A 490 12.09 -1.36 -7.83
CA LEU A 490 13.16 -1.79 -8.75
C LEU A 490 12.79 -1.50 -10.21
N LEU A 491 11.53 -1.75 -10.61
CA LEU A 491 11.03 -1.46 -11.96
C LEU A 491 11.07 0.04 -12.25
N LEU A 492 10.56 0.86 -11.33
CA LEU A 492 10.50 2.31 -11.49
C LEU A 492 11.88 2.93 -11.65
N TYR A 493 12.81 2.52 -10.78
CA TYR A 493 14.17 3.07 -10.73
C TYR A 493 15.20 2.30 -11.56
N LYS A 494 14.79 1.32 -12.36
CA LYS A 494 15.66 0.51 -13.21
C LYS A 494 16.61 1.38 -14.06
N GLY A 495 16.09 2.42 -14.69
CA GLY A 495 16.89 3.33 -15.51
C GLY A 495 17.93 4.13 -14.70
N ASP A 496 17.58 4.48 -13.48
CA ASP A 496 18.44 5.21 -12.55
C ASP A 496 19.53 4.30 -11.96
N PHE A 497 19.21 3.04 -11.70
CA PHE A 497 20.15 2.00 -11.28
C PHE A 497 20.99 1.44 -12.43
N GLY A 498 20.46 1.46 -13.66
CA GLY A 498 20.93 0.71 -14.84
C GLY A 498 22.29 1.12 -15.42
N ARG A 499 23.12 1.84 -14.68
CA ARG A 499 24.54 2.06 -15.02
C ARG A 499 25.48 1.10 -14.30
N GLY A 500 24.95 0.01 -13.79
CA GLY A 500 25.64 -1.07 -13.12
C GLY A 500 25.59 -1.00 -11.60
N VAL A 501 26.06 -2.08 -10.99
CA VAL A 501 26.05 -2.29 -9.54
C VAL A 501 26.66 -1.14 -8.72
N TYR A 502 27.58 -0.37 -9.30
CA TYR A 502 28.18 0.78 -8.62
C TYR A 502 27.17 1.86 -8.28
N LYS A 503 26.26 2.18 -9.20
CA LYS A 503 25.23 3.21 -8.98
C LYS A 503 24.17 2.72 -7.99
N PHE A 504 23.74 1.47 -8.15
CA PHE A 504 22.84 0.82 -7.19
C PHE A 504 23.44 0.84 -5.77
N LYS A 505 24.71 0.41 -5.64
CA LYS A 505 25.44 0.47 -4.37
C LYS A 505 25.47 1.85 -3.75
N LYS A 506 25.79 2.88 -4.57
CA LYS A 506 25.84 4.27 -4.07
C LYS A 506 24.51 4.69 -3.46
N VAL A 507 23.41 4.46 -4.16
CA VAL A 507 22.06 4.78 -3.66
C VAL A 507 21.75 4.05 -2.37
N ILE A 508 22.10 2.77 -2.28
CA ILE A 508 21.91 1.97 -1.06
C ILE A 508 22.78 2.51 0.09
N ASP A 509 24.05 2.82 -0.15
CA ASP A 509 24.93 3.41 0.88
C ASP A 509 24.39 4.77 1.37
N ASP A 510 23.89 5.63 0.46
CA ASP A 510 23.29 6.92 0.81
C ASP A 510 22.01 6.76 1.64
N TYR A 511 21.16 5.80 1.26
CA TYR A 511 19.95 5.45 2.03
C TYR A 511 20.29 4.94 3.43
N LEU A 512 21.22 3.98 3.55
CA LEU A 512 21.63 3.44 4.85
C LEU A 512 22.28 4.51 5.72
N ALA A 513 23.07 5.42 5.13
CA ALA A 513 23.60 6.57 5.85
C ALA A 513 22.50 7.50 6.35
N HIS A 514 21.44 7.71 5.57
CA HIS A 514 20.31 8.54 5.93
C HIS A 514 19.54 7.95 7.11
N ILE A 515 19.10 6.69 7.05
CA ILE A 515 18.29 6.09 8.12
C ILE A 515 19.06 5.86 9.43
N ASN A 516 20.40 5.76 9.34
CA ASN A 516 21.26 5.57 10.51
C ASN A 516 21.84 6.89 11.07
N LYS A 517 21.56 8.03 10.43
CA LYS A 517 22.03 9.32 10.92
C LYS A 517 21.25 9.74 12.17
N ASP A 518 21.98 10.31 13.13
CA ASP A 518 21.35 10.94 14.30
C ASP A 518 20.76 12.30 13.92
N TYR A 519 19.43 12.35 13.93
CA TYR A 519 18.65 13.57 13.70
C TYR A 519 18.09 14.21 14.98
N SER A 520 18.50 13.80 16.16
CA SER A 520 17.97 14.28 17.44
C SER A 520 18.01 15.82 17.57
N ARG A 521 19.01 16.46 16.92
CA ARG A 521 19.19 17.92 16.90
C ARG A 521 18.61 18.62 15.67
N SER A 522 17.91 17.89 14.79
CA SER A 522 17.28 18.49 13.61
C SER A 522 16.15 19.43 14.00
N LEU A 523 15.98 20.55 13.27
CA LEU A 523 14.81 21.41 13.38
C LEU A 523 13.55 20.75 12.80
N SER A 524 13.70 19.84 11.82
CA SER A 524 12.59 19.07 11.27
C SER A 524 12.15 17.98 12.25
N ILE A 525 10.90 18.06 12.68
CA ILE A 525 10.25 17.04 13.52
C ILE A 525 10.18 15.71 12.75
N GLU A 526 9.87 15.78 11.46
CA GLU A 526 9.76 14.58 10.60
C GLU A 526 11.09 13.82 10.56
N LEU A 527 12.22 14.51 10.38
CA LEU A 527 13.53 13.85 10.39
C LEU A 527 13.84 13.24 11.75
N ARG A 528 13.48 13.90 12.85
CA ARG A 528 13.73 13.38 14.20
C ARG A 528 12.93 12.11 14.49
N LEU A 529 11.66 12.09 14.07
CA LEU A 529 10.72 11.01 14.41
C LEU A 529 10.72 9.88 13.39
N TYR A 530 10.95 10.17 12.11
CA TYR A 530 10.64 9.23 11.04
C TYR A 530 11.82 8.81 10.16
N ALA A 531 12.95 9.54 10.16
CA ALA A 531 14.05 9.24 9.25
C ALA A 531 14.55 7.79 9.37
N PHE A 532 14.66 7.27 10.61
CA PHE A 532 15.19 5.93 10.88
C PHE A 532 14.27 4.79 10.39
N MET A 533 13.00 5.06 10.12
CA MET A 533 12.03 4.07 9.65
C MET A 533 11.49 4.34 8.24
N GLN A 534 12.07 5.34 7.55
CA GLN A 534 11.73 5.58 6.15
C GLN A 534 12.03 4.36 5.29
N THR A 535 11.11 4.06 4.38
CA THR A 535 11.31 2.99 3.41
C THR A 535 12.21 3.45 2.26
N LEU A 536 12.87 2.53 1.57
CA LEU A 536 13.70 2.88 0.42
C LEU A 536 12.90 3.59 -0.70
N PRO A 537 11.66 3.17 -1.08
CA PRO A 537 10.83 3.93 -2.02
C PRO A 537 10.58 5.38 -1.60
N MET A 538 10.27 5.62 -0.32
CA MET A 538 10.07 6.99 0.20
C MET A 538 11.35 7.83 0.08
N TYR A 539 12.49 7.25 0.45
CA TYR A 539 13.79 7.90 0.31
C TYR A 539 14.10 8.23 -1.15
N LEU A 540 13.90 7.27 -2.05
CA LEU A 540 14.13 7.46 -3.48
C LEU A 540 13.23 8.56 -4.06
N LYS A 541 11.95 8.56 -3.73
CA LYS A 541 11.01 9.60 -4.16
C LYS A 541 11.45 11.00 -3.72
N ALA A 542 12.03 11.11 -2.52
CA ALA A 542 12.49 12.38 -1.96
C ALA A 542 13.82 12.88 -2.57
N TYR A 543 14.77 11.99 -2.78
CA TYR A 543 16.16 12.36 -3.13
C TYR A 543 16.58 11.99 -4.55
N TYR A 544 15.85 11.11 -5.22
CA TYR A 544 16.11 10.63 -6.57
C TYR A 544 14.82 10.63 -7.39
N PRO A 545 14.20 11.82 -7.63
CA PRO A 545 12.94 11.86 -8.36
C PRO A 545 13.13 11.25 -9.75
N THR A 546 12.20 10.38 -10.12
CA THR A 546 12.17 9.72 -11.42
C THR A 546 10.78 9.81 -12.04
N THR A 547 10.68 9.45 -13.32
CA THR A 547 9.43 9.44 -14.08
C THR A 547 9.13 8.02 -14.58
N ALA A 548 7.92 7.82 -15.09
CA ALA A 548 7.54 6.55 -15.72
C ALA A 548 8.19 6.30 -17.09
N ASP A 549 9.03 7.20 -17.61
CA ASP A 549 9.56 7.13 -18.99
C ASP A 549 10.25 5.81 -19.33
N ASN A 550 10.99 5.25 -18.36
CA ASN A 550 11.66 3.96 -18.56
C ASN A 550 10.65 2.81 -18.67
N ILE A 551 9.58 2.84 -17.87
CA ILE A 551 8.51 1.83 -17.91
C ILE A 551 7.71 1.98 -19.20
N VAL A 552 7.42 3.21 -19.62
CA VAL A 552 6.73 3.49 -20.89
C VAL A 552 7.55 2.98 -22.09
N LYS A 553 8.87 3.08 -22.07
CA LYS A 553 9.75 2.47 -23.09
C LYS A 553 9.64 0.94 -23.09
N GLU A 554 9.62 0.30 -21.92
CA GLU A 554 9.42 -1.14 -21.83
C GLU A 554 8.04 -1.56 -22.33
N LEU A 555 6.99 -0.83 -21.96
CA LEU A 555 5.62 -1.08 -22.44
C LEU A 555 5.51 -1.04 -23.99
N LYS A 556 6.23 -0.13 -24.64
CA LYS A 556 6.28 -0.06 -26.11
C LYS A 556 6.91 -1.30 -26.77
N ASN A 557 7.78 -2.00 -26.03
CA ASN A 557 8.42 -3.23 -26.50
C ASN A 557 7.56 -4.48 -26.25
N GLU A 558 6.57 -4.39 -25.37
CA GLU A 558 5.58 -5.45 -25.18
C GLU A 558 4.58 -5.40 -26.34
N ASN A 559 4.72 -6.26 -27.35
CA ASN A 559 4.03 -6.27 -28.66
C ASN A 559 2.49 -6.35 -28.66
N ILE A 560 1.83 -6.02 -27.57
CA ILE A 560 0.37 -6.18 -27.38
C ILE A 560 -0.44 -5.12 -28.15
N TRP A 561 0.19 -4.05 -28.59
CA TRP A 561 -0.49 -2.96 -29.31
C TRP A 561 -0.42 -3.07 -30.83
N ASN A 562 0.27 -4.08 -31.35
CA ASN A 562 0.50 -4.25 -32.80
C ASN A 562 -0.48 -5.19 -33.50
N ASP A 563 -1.46 -5.77 -32.76
CA ASP A 563 -2.52 -6.63 -33.32
C ASP A 563 -3.88 -5.92 -33.38
#